data_6faa79a0e3344204de0d8232ca143d39
#
_entry.id   6faa79a0e3344204de0d8232ca143d39
#
_cell.length_a   1.000
_cell.length_b   1.000
_cell.length_c   1.000
_cell.angle_alpha   90.00
_cell.angle_beta   90.00
_cell.angle_gamma   90.00
#
_symmetry.space_group_name_H-M   'P 1'
#
loop_
_entity.id
_entity.type
_entity.pdbx_description
1 polymer ?
#
loop_
_entity_poly.entity_id
_entity_poly.type
_entity_poly.pdbx_seq_one_letter_code
_entity_poly.pdbx_strand_id
1 'polypeptide(L)'
;MSVFGYGRVSTLQQTTENQRLELESSGFVIDYWFSDTGVSGKTSARQRPQFSALLDKIRDGETLVVSKLDRLGRDAIDVLSTVKYLAERNIQVIVLQLGKTDLTSAAGKLLLTMLIAVAAMERDLLIERTQSGLARAKAEGKQLGRPAKTTTIQRSEIIQKLNAGESVSAVSRCYAVSRANIINIRNSVLN
;
A
#
# COMPACT_ATOMS: atom_id res chain seq x y z
N MET A 1 -4.25 -29.65 -19.22
CA MET A 1 -4.33 -28.23 -18.77
C MET A 1 -3.25 -28.03 -17.74
N SER A 2 -2.35 -27.09 -17.97
CA SER A 2 -1.26 -26.87 -17.01
C SER A 2 -1.69 -25.93 -15.91
N VAL A 3 -1.14 -26.14 -14.71
CA VAL A 3 -1.39 -25.34 -13.52
C VAL A 3 -0.15 -24.49 -13.23
N PHE A 4 -0.35 -23.18 -13.24
CA PHE A 4 0.65 -22.19 -12.92
C PHE A 4 0.48 -21.71 -11.49
N GLY A 5 1.53 -21.78 -10.70
CA GLY A 5 1.56 -21.22 -9.35
C GLY A 5 2.33 -19.91 -9.33
N TYR A 6 1.85 -18.96 -8.54
CA TYR A 6 2.59 -17.71 -8.32
C TYR A 6 2.69 -17.35 -6.84
N GLY A 7 3.91 -17.01 -6.43
CA GLY A 7 4.24 -16.55 -5.09
C GLY A 7 4.92 -15.17 -5.08
N ARG A 8 4.83 -14.46 -3.95
CA ARG A 8 5.54 -13.19 -3.74
C ARG A 8 5.92 -13.00 -2.29
N VAL A 9 7.13 -12.49 -2.06
CA VAL A 9 7.59 -12.02 -0.74
C VAL A 9 8.21 -10.63 -0.87
N SER A 10 8.03 -9.80 0.15
CA SER A 10 8.49 -8.41 0.14
C SER A 10 9.96 -8.24 0.55
N THR A 11 10.56 -9.24 1.17
CA THR A 11 11.96 -9.22 1.62
C THR A 11 12.75 -10.34 0.98
N LEU A 12 14.05 -10.11 0.74
CA LEU A 12 14.96 -11.11 0.18
C LEU A 12 15.24 -12.29 1.13
N GLN A 13 15.01 -12.10 2.42
CA GLN A 13 15.22 -13.12 3.44
C GLN A 13 14.05 -14.12 3.56
N GLN A 14 12.91 -13.81 2.95
CA GLN A 14 11.74 -14.68 2.94
C GLN A 14 11.75 -15.55 1.68
N THR A 15 11.28 -16.78 1.83
CA THR A 15 11.10 -17.72 0.71
C THR A 15 9.62 -17.83 0.32
N THR A 16 9.35 -18.04 -0.97
CA THR A 16 8.03 -18.34 -1.49
C THR A 16 7.69 -19.83 -1.41
N GLU A 17 8.62 -20.67 -0.96
CA GLU A 17 8.47 -22.13 -0.87
C GLU A 17 7.26 -22.52 -0.02
N ASN A 18 7.04 -21.86 1.12
CA ASN A 18 5.87 -22.12 1.96
C ASN A 18 4.54 -21.86 1.22
N GLN A 19 4.50 -20.87 0.30
CA GLN A 19 3.31 -20.61 -0.50
C GLN A 19 3.07 -21.72 -1.54
N ARG A 20 4.16 -22.25 -2.12
CA ARG A 20 4.09 -23.39 -3.03
C ARG A 20 3.60 -24.63 -2.31
N LEU A 21 4.19 -24.97 -1.17
CA LEU A 21 3.78 -26.09 -0.32
C LEU A 21 2.30 -25.98 0.13
N GLU A 22 1.83 -24.77 0.44
CA GLU A 22 0.43 -24.50 0.79
C GLU A 22 -0.51 -24.85 -0.37
N LEU A 23 -0.16 -24.51 -1.60
CA LEU A 23 -0.94 -24.86 -2.79
C LEU A 23 -0.90 -26.37 -3.07
N GLU A 24 0.27 -26.98 -3.00
CA GLU A 24 0.44 -28.43 -3.25
C GLU A 24 -0.29 -29.27 -2.18
N SER A 25 -0.20 -28.89 -0.90
CA SER A 25 -0.93 -29.56 0.19
C SER A 25 -2.45 -29.41 0.06
N SER A 26 -2.90 -28.38 -0.63
CA SER A 26 -4.32 -28.18 -0.96
C SER A 26 -4.78 -28.99 -2.16
N GLY A 27 -3.91 -29.83 -2.75
CA GLY A 27 -4.25 -30.77 -3.83
C GLY A 27 -4.01 -30.22 -5.24
N PHE A 28 -3.29 -29.10 -5.39
CA PHE A 28 -2.87 -28.63 -6.71
C PHE A 28 -1.51 -29.25 -7.09
N VAL A 29 -1.43 -29.79 -8.31
CA VAL A 29 -0.16 -30.18 -8.93
C VAL A 29 0.32 -29.01 -9.75
N ILE A 30 1.41 -28.35 -9.31
CA ILE A 30 1.94 -27.14 -9.95
C ILE A 30 2.95 -27.54 -11.03
N ASP A 31 2.58 -27.34 -12.30
CA ASP A 31 3.47 -27.61 -13.44
C ASP A 31 4.54 -26.53 -13.61
N TYR A 32 4.16 -25.26 -13.37
CA TYR A 32 5.05 -24.09 -13.50
C TYR A 32 4.93 -23.21 -12.27
N TRP A 33 6.07 -22.96 -11.62
CA TRP A 33 6.16 -22.06 -10.46
C TRP A 33 6.88 -20.78 -10.83
N PHE A 34 6.28 -19.63 -10.53
CA PHE A 34 6.85 -18.31 -10.67
C PHE A 34 6.85 -17.60 -9.33
N SER A 35 7.91 -16.86 -9.02
CA SER A 35 7.95 -16.14 -7.75
C SER A 35 8.76 -14.86 -7.82
N ASP A 36 8.22 -13.79 -7.25
CA ASP A 36 8.91 -12.52 -7.07
C ASP A 36 9.40 -12.38 -5.63
N THR A 37 10.72 -12.25 -5.46
CA THR A 37 11.37 -12.07 -4.17
C THR A 37 11.88 -10.64 -4.03
N GLY A 38 11.64 -9.99 -2.88
CA GLY A 38 12.04 -8.61 -2.64
C GLY A 38 11.18 -7.57 -3.37
N VAL A 39 10.06 -7.97 -3.96
CA VAL A 39 9.15 -7.07 -4.67
C VAL A 39 8.04 -6.58 -3.75
N SER A 40 7.91 -5.26 -3.62
CA SER A 40 6.90 -4.62 -2.79
C SER A 40 5.47 -4.97 -3.24
N GLY A 41 4.58 -5.19 -2.26
CA GLY A 41 3.14 -5.34 -2.53
C GLY A 41 2.49 -4.11 -3.17
N LYS A 42 3.14 -2.94 -3.12
CA LYS A 42 2.67 -1.70 -3.78
C LYS A 42 2.92 -1.68 -5.28
N THR A 43 3.73 -2.60 -5.81
CA THR A 43 3.96 -2.76 -7.25
C THR A 43 2.77 -3.47 -7.88
N SER A 44 2.21 -2.92 -8.96
CA SER A 44 1.14 -3.57 -9.74
C SER A 44 1.56 -4.95 -10.20
N ALA A 45 0.63 -5.92 -10.20
CA ALA A 45 0.93 -7.31 -10.53
C ALA A 45 1.66 -7.43 -11.89
N ARG A 46 1.18 -6.76 -12.92
CA ARG A 46 1.76 -6.80 -14.27
C ARG A 46 3.15 -6.17 -14.39
N GLN A 47 3.56 -5.34 -13.43
CA GLN A 47 4.88 -4.73 -13.37
C GLN A 47 5.89 -5.57 -12.58
N ARG A 48 5.44 -6.67 -11.96
CA ARG A 48 6.32 -7.60 -11.26
C ARG A 48 6.99 -8.52 -12.28
N PRO A 49 8.33 -8.63 -12.28
CA PRO A 49 9.07 -9.34 -13.34
C PRO A 49 8.61 -10.78 -13.57
N GLN A 50 8.47 -11.57 -12.50
CA GLN A 50 8.09 -12.98 -12.62
C GLN A 50 6.59 -13.15 -12.91
N PHE A 51 5.73 -12.24 -12.42
CA PHE A 51 4.33 -12.25 -12.80
C PHE A 51 4.13 -11.92 -14.28
N SER A 52 4.88 -10.96 -14.82
CA SER A 52 4.88 -10.64 -16.26
C SER A 52 5.34 -11.84 -17.08
N ALA A 53 6.45 -12.48 -16.70
CA ALA A 53 6.94 -13.69 -17.37
C ALA A 53 5.94 -14.85 -17.32
N LEU A 54 5.18 -14.97 -16.21
CA LEU A 54 4.08 -15.93 -16.10
C LEU A 54 2.98 -15.61 -17.14
N LEU A 55 2.57 -14.34 -17.25
CA LEU A 55 1.52 -13.92 -18.19
C LEU A 55 1.91 -14.16 -19.65
N ASP A 56 3.21 -14.07 -19.99
CA ASP A 56 3.74 -14.35 -21.31
C ASP A 56 3.76 -15.85 -21.62
N LYS A 57 3.89 -16.68 -20.59
CA LYS A 57 3.99 -18.15 -20.74
C LYS A 57 2.63 -18.87 -20.68
N ILE A 58 1.72 -18.40 -19.82
CA ILE A 58 0.42 -19.03 -19.62
C ILE A 58 -0.46 -18.89 -20.87
N ARG A 59 -1.11 -19.97 -21.26
CA ARG A 59 -1.95 -20.02 -22.46
C ARG A 59 -3.43 -20.05 -22.10
N ASP A 60 -4.26 -19.76 -23.08
CA ASP A 60 -5.71 -19.79 -22.96
C ASP A 60 -6.20 -21.19 -22.53
N GLY A 61 -7.10 -21.23 -21.58
CA GLY A 61 -7.64 -22.46 -21.01
C GLY A 61 -6.80 -23.09 -19.89
N GLU A 62 -5.64 -22.51 -19.52
CA GLU A 62 -4.84 -22.98 -18.39
C GLU A 62 -5.31 -22.34 -17.06
N THR A 63 -4.70 -22.75 -15.96
CA THR A 63 -5.11 -22.33 -14.60
C THR A 63 -3.97 -21.62 -13.87
N LEU A 64 -4.26 -20.44 -13.33
CA LEU A 64 -3.39 -19.74 -12.38
C LEU A 64 -3.90 -19.97 -10.95
N VAL A 65 -3.02 -20.43 -10.06
CA VAL A 65 -3.33 -20.66 -8.65
C VAL A 65 -2.43 -19.78 -7.78
N VAL A 66 -3.04 -19.11 -6.81
CA VAL A 66 -2.32 -18.28 -5.82
C VAL A 66 -2.86 -18.55 -4.41
N SER A 67 -2.01 -18.39 -3.40
CA SER A 67 -2.43 -18.59 -2.01
C SER A 67 -3.37 -17.48 -1.51
N LYS A 68 -3.08 -16.23 -1.87
CA LYS A 68 -3.81 -15.04 -1.38
C LYS A 68 -4.10 -14.06 -2.51
N LEU A 69 -5.15 -13.25 -2.29
CA LEU A 69 -5.64 -12.27 -3.26
C LEU A 69 -4.61 -11.16 -3.57
N ASP A 70 -3.78 -10.76 -2.58
CA ASP A 70 -2.73 -9.75 -2.74
C ASP A 70 -1.55 -10.20 -3.65
N ARG A 71 -1.56 -11.44 -4.10
CA ARG A 71 -0.66 -11.93 -5.14
C ARG A 71 -1.07 -11.42 -6.53
N LEU A 72 -2.37 -11.22 -6.76
CA LEU A 72 -2.95 -10.81 -8.04
C LEU A 72 -2.95 -9.30 -8.28
N GLY A 73 -2.64 -8.48 -7.27
CA GLY A 73 -2.61 -7.04 -7.40
C GLY A 73 -2.09 -6.33 -6.16
N ARG A 74 -1.85 -5.02 -6.28
CA ARG A 74 -1.44 -4.12 -5.18
C ARG A 74 -2.65 -3.59 -4.39
N ASP A 75 -3.80 -3.49 -5.03
CA ASP A 75 -5.06 -3.00 -4.49
C ASP A 75 -6.25 -3.69 -5.20
N ALA A 76 -7.44 -3.40 -4.75
CA ALA A 76 -8.67 -4.00 -5.26
C ALA A 76 -8.87 -3.76 -6.77
N ILE A 77 -8.52 -2.58 -7.28
CA ILE A 77 -8.66 -2.23 -8.69
C ILE A 77 -7.66 -3.02 -9.55
N ASP A 78 -6.42 -3.14 -9.09
CA ASP A 78 -5.37 -3.90 -9.76
C ASP A 78 -5.72 -5.40 -9.82
N VAL A 79 -6.22 -5.97 -8.72
CA VAL A 79 -6.72 -7.36 -8.68
C VAL A 79 -7.85 -7.57 -9.68
N LEU A 80 -8.87 -6.69 -9.68
CA LEU A 80 -10.00 -6.79 -10.61
C LEU A 80 -9.55 -6.72 -12.06
N SER A 81 -8.63 -5.80 -12.39
CA SER A 81 -8.09 -5.66 -13.75
C SER A 81 -7.30 -6.90 -14.19
N THR A 82 -6.54 -7.49 -13.27
CA THR A 82 -5.77 -8.72 -13.52
C THR A 82 -6.69 -9.92 -13.74
N VAL A 83 -7.70 -10.10 -12.88
CA VAL A 83 -8.69 -11.19 -13.04
C VAL A 83 -9.49 -11.03 -14.32
N LYS A 84 -9.90 -9.80 -14.67
CA LYS A 84 -10.62 -9.52 -15.92
C LYS A 84 -9.77 -9.89 -17.15
N TYR A 85 -8.51 -9.46 -17.17
CA TYR A 85 -7.58 -9.78 -18.25
C TYR A 85 -7.39 -11.30 -18.43
N LEU A 86 -7.24 -12.04 -17.33
CA LEU A 86 -7.10 -13.50 -17.39
C LEU A 86 -8.40 -14.18 -17.82
N ALA A 87 -9.55 -13.66 -17.40
CA ALA A 87 -10.86 -14.15 -17.81
C ALA A 87 -11.11 -13.98 -19.32
N GLU A 88 -10.68 -12.85 -19.91
CA GLU A 88 -10.77 -12.58 -21.37
C GLU A 88 -9.94 -13.58 -22.19
N ARG A 89 -8.92 -14.19 -21.58
CA ARG A 89 -8.09 -15.25 -22.15
C ARG A 89 -8.56 -16.66 -21.75
N ASN A 90 -9.73 -16.80 -21.16
CA ASN A 90 -10.25 -18.08 -20.64
C ASN A 90 -9.31 -18.78 -19.65
N ILE A 91 -8.45 -18.04 -18.94
CA ILE A 91 -7.55 -18.56 -17.91
C ILE A 91 -8.30 -18.58 -16.59
N GLN A 92 -8.42 -19.74 -15.96
CA GLN A 92 -9.01 -19.85 -14.62
C GLN A 92 -8.08 -19.24 -13.58
N VAL A 93 -8.65 -18.51 -12.61
CA VAL A 93 -7.89 -17.91 -11.51
C VAL A 93 -8.42 -18.40 -10.17
N ILE A 94 -7.66 -19.25 -9.51
CA ILE A 94 -8.03 -19.86 -8.24
C ILE A 94 -7.24 -19.23 -7.10
N VAL A 95 -7.95 -18.76 -6.06
CA VAL A 95 -7.35 -18.21 -4.85
C VAL A 95 -7.67 -19.12 -3.67
N LEU A 96 -6.62 -19.68 -3.06
CA LEU A 96 -6.76 -20.64 -1.97
C LEU A 96 -7.47 -20.02 -0.75
N GLN A 97 -7.12 -18.80 -0.40
CA GLN A 97 -7.73 -18.05 0.71
C GLN A 97 -9.25 -17.92 0.60
N LEU A 98 -9.81 -18.00 -0.61
CA LEU A 98 -11.24 -17.89 -0.89
C LEU A 98 -11.91 -19.26 -1.12
N GLY A 99 -11.37 -20.33 -0.53
CA GLY A 99 -11.96 -21.67 -0.61
C GLY A 99 -11.84 -22.31 -1.99
N LYS A 100 -10.74 -22.08 -2.71
CA LYS A 100 -10.49 -22.61 -4.08
C LYS A 100 -11.50 -22.10 -5.11
N THR A 101 -12.09 -20.94 -4.88
CA THR A 101 -13.06 -20.35 -5.82
C THR A 101 -12.33 -19.85 -7.06
N ASP A 102 -12.86 -20.21 -8.24
CA ASP A 102 -12.43 -19.63 -9.51
C ASP A 102 -13.02 -18.22 -9.66
N LEU A 103 -12.14 -17.20 -9.58
CA LEU A 103 -12.53 -15.80 -9.68
C LEU A 103 -12.97 -15.37 -11.07
N THR A 104 -12.73 -16.18 -12.11
CA THR A 104 -13.16 -15.90 -13.48
C THR A 104 -14.58 -16.38 -13.76
N SER A 105 -15.12 -17.27 -12.91
CA SER A 105 -16.51 -17.71 -12.95
C SER A 105 -17.48 -16.56 -12.60
N ALA A 106 -18.76 -16.71 -12.92
CA ALA A 106 -19.81 -15.74 -12.57
C ALA A 106 -19.91 -15.55 -11.05
N ALA A 107 -19.87 -16.65 -10.27
CA ALA A 107 -19.88 -16.59 -8.81
C ALA A 107 -18.61 -15.96 -8.24
N GLY A 108 -17.44 -16.27 -8.81
CA GLY A 108 -16.16 -15.68 -8.41
C GLY A 108 -16.08 -14.16 -8.69
N LYS A 109 -16.60 -13.72 -9.85
CA LYS A 109 -16.71 -12.29 -10.17
C LYS A 109 -17.61 -11.54 -9.20
N LEU A 110 -18.76 -12.14 -8.83
CA LEU A 110 -19.64 -11.55 -7.81
C LEU A 110 -18.92 -11.46 -6.46
N LEU A 111 -18.29 -12.54 -6.01
CA LEU A 111 -17.52 -12.57 -4.76
C LEU A 111 -16.44 -11.50 -4.75
N LEU A 112 -15.65 -11.37 -5.83
CA LEU A 112 -14.61 -10.36 -5.95
C LEU A 112 -15.19 -8.94 -5.87
N THR A 113 -16.32 -8.68 -6.54
CA THR A 113 -17.00 -7.39 -6.48
C THR A 113 -17.48 -7.05 -5.07
N MET A 114 -18.03 -8.02 -4.35
CA MET A 114 -18.45 -7.84 -2.95
C MET A 114 -17.27 -7.54 -2.04
N LEU A 115 -16.16 -8.26 -2.19
CA LEU A 115 -14.95 -8.02 -1.39
C LEU A 115 -14.37 -6.61 -1.64
N ILE A 116 -14.37 -6.15 -2.88
CA ILE A 116 -13.93 -4.79 -3.23
C ILE A 116 -14.85 -3.74 -2.58
N ALA A 117 -16.16 -3.93 -2.64
CA ALA A 117 -17.12 -3.01 -2.03
C ALA A 117 -16.96 -2.96 -0.50
N VAL A 118 -16.75 -4.10 0.17
CA VAL A 118 -16.50 -4.17 1.62
C VAL A 118 -15.19 -3.46 1.97
N ALA A 119 -14.11 -3.70 1.22
CA ALA A 119 -12.83 -3.04 1.47
C ALA A 119 -12.91 -1.51 1.29
N ALA A 120 -13.67 -1.02 0.31
CA ALA A 120 -13.95 0.41 0.14
C ALA A 120 -14.72 0.98 1.33
N MET A 121 -15.79 0.31 1.76
CA MET A 121 -16.58 0.70 2.94
C MET A 121 -15.73 0.74 4.21
N GLU A 122 -14.90 -0.26 4.48
CA GLU A 122 -14.00 -0.26 5.63
C GLU A 122 -13.04 0.93 5.62
N ARG A 123 -12.50 1.26 4.45
CA ARG A 123 -11.63 2.43 4.29
C ARG A 123 -12.38 3.73 4.61
N ASP A 124 -13.59 3.89 4.10
CA ASP A 124 -14.40 5.09 4.33
C ASP A 124 -14.75 5.24 5.82
N LEU A 125 -15.11 4.16 6.49
CA LEU A 125 -15.34 4.14 7.94
C LEU A 125 -14.08 4.51 8.76
N LEU A 126 -12.89 4.08 8.33
CA LEU A 126 -11.63 4.46 8.96
C LEU A 126 -11.33 5.95 8.78
N ILE A 127 -11.59 6.51 7.59
CA ILE A 127 -11.44 7.94 7.32
C ILE A 127 -12.40 8.74 8.21
N GLU A 128 -13.66 8.36 8.29
CA GLU A 128 -14.68 9.01 9.12
C GLU A 128 -14.29 8.99 10.61
N ARG A 129 -13.88 7.85 11.14
CA ARG A 129 -13.39 7.73 12.52
C ARG A 129 -12.18 8.63 12.78
N THR A 130 -11.24 8.69 11.82
CA THR A 130 -10.06 9.54 11.93
C THR A 130 -10.44 11.02 11.96
N GLN A 131 -11.32 11.44 11.05
CA GLN A 131 -11.81 12.83 11.00
C GLN A 131 -12.55 13.22 12.28
N SER A 132 -13.42 12.36 12.79
CA SER A 132 -14.14 12.56 14.04
C SER A 132 -13.18 12.67 15.23
N GLY A 133 -12.15 11.82 15.29
CA GLY A 133 -11.07 11.89 16.28
C GLY A 133 -10.27 13.18 16.22
N LEU A 134 -9.91 13.63 15.02
CA LEU A 134 -9.21 14.90 14.81
C LEU A 134 -10.08 16.10 15.21
N ALA A 135 -11.36 16.09 14.87
CA ALA A 135 -12.31 17.13 15.26
C ALA A 135 -12.43 17.24 16.79
N ARG A 136 -12.55 16.09 17.49
CA ARG A 136 -12.56 16.04 18.94
C ARG A 136 -11.26 16.58 19.56
N ALA A 137 -10.11 16.10 19.07
CA ALA A 137 -8.81 16.57 19.55
C ALA A 137 -8.63 18.08 19.36
N LYS A 138 -9.12 18.63 18.25
CA LYS A 138 -9.14 20.08 18.00
C LYS A 138 -10.06 20.82 18.97
N ALA A 139 -11.24 20.30 19.25
CA ALA A 139 -12.19 20.87 20.23
C ALA A 139 -11.62 20.84 21.67
N GLU A 140 -10.83 19.83 22.02
CA GLU A 140 -10.09 19.72 23.28
C GLU A 140 -8.83 20.60 23.34
N GLY A 141 -8.56 21.43 22.33
CA GLY A 141 -7.41 22.33 22.28
C GLY A 141 -6.07 21.61 22.00
N LYS A 142 -6.08 20.35 21.62
CA LYS A 142 -4.86 19.62 21.27
C LYS A 142 -4.29 20.14 19.96
N GLN A 143 -2.99 20.47 19.96
CA GLN A 143 -2.29 20.86 18.75
C GLN A 143 -2.07 19.63 17.86
N LEU A 144 -2.68 19.65 16.67
CA LEU A 144 -2.55 18.57 15.70
C LEU A 144 -1.30 18.76 14.83
N GLY A 145 -0.73 17.65 14.36
CA GLY A 145 0.43 17.65 13.48
C GLY A 145 1.76 17.45 14.21
N ARG A 146 2.86 17.76 13.49
CA ARG A 146 4.21 17.60 14.03
C ARG A 146 4.45 18.63 15.14
N PRO A 147 4.92 18.23 16.34
CA PRO A 147 5.26 19.16 17.40
C PRO A 147 6.24 20.25 16.92
N ALA A 148 6.00 21.50 17.35
CA ALA A 148 6.88 22.58 17.01
C ALA A 148 8.27 22.33 17.61
N LYS A 149 9.34 22.57 16.83
CA LYS A 149 10.73 22.44 17.29
C LYS A 149 11.15 23.52 18.26
N THR A 150 10.39 24.62 18.34
CA THR A 150 10.67 25.78 19.17
C THR A 150 9.54 26.03 20.15
N THR A 151 9.86 26.35 21.40
CA THR A 151 8.89 26.78 22.41
C THR A 151 8.37 28.19 22.13
N THR A 152 7.27 28.58 22.77
CA THR A 152 6.72 29.93 22.65
C THR A 152 7.74 30.98 23.08
N ILE A 153 8.51 30.72 24.14
CA ILE A 153 9.58 31.61 24.62
C ILE A 153 10.66 31.77 23.56
N GLN A 154 11.18 30.65 23.03
CA GLN A 154 12.19 30.70 21.96
C GLN A 154 11.69 31.43 20.71
N ARG A 155 10.41 31.33 20.36
CA ARG A 155 9.85 32.09 19.23
C ARG A 155 9.89 33.60 19.49
N SER A 156 9.56 34.04 20.69
CA SER A 156 9.65 35.46 21.08
C SER A 156 11.07 35.94 21.01
N GLU A 157 12.04 35.17 21.52
CA GLU A 157 13.47 35.50 21.44
C GLU A 157 13.99 35.60 20.01
N ILE A 158 13.58 34.65 19.15
CA ILE A 158 13.90 34.62 17.72
C ILE A 158 13.42 35.92 17.04
N ILE A 159 12.20 36.34 17.35
CA ILE A 159 11.62 37.57 16.79
C ILE A 159 12.43 38.82 17.28
N GLN A 160 12.77 38.89 18.57
CA GLN A 160 13.58 39.97 19.11
C GLN A 160 14.94 40.07 18.43
N LYS A 161 15.63 38.92 18.25
CA LYS A 161 16.94 38.86 17.57
C LYS A 161 16.85 39.30 16.11
N LEU A 162 15.83 38.89 15.40
CA LEU A 162 15.60 39.31 14.00
C LEU A 162 15.31 40.82 13.91
N ASN A 163 14.56 41.41 14.87
CA ASN A 163 14.27 42.81 14.92
C ASN A 163 15.52 43.64 15.32
N ALA A 164 16.44 43.04 16.08
CA ALA A 164 17.75 43.64 16.40
C ALA A 164 18.76 43.58 15.23
N GLY A 165 18.35 43.04 14.05
CA GLY A 165 19.19 43.00 12.85
C GLY A 165 20.04 41.73 12.70
N GLU A 166 19.87 40.72 13.57
CA GLU A 166 20.58 39.45 13.40
C GLU A 166 20.11 38.72 12.13
N SER A 167 21.05 38.12 11.39
CA SER A 167 20.71 37.41 10.16
C SER A 167 19.95 36.12 10.45
N VAL A 168 19.00 35.75 9.56
CA VAL A 168 18.26 34.50 9.62
C VAL A 168 19.19 33.28 9.75
N SER A 169 20.37 33.34 9.13
CA SER A 169 21.38 32.28 9.21
C SER A 169 22.04 32.18 10.58
N ALA A 170 22.29 33.27 11.25
CA ALA A 170 22.86 33.29 12.60
C ALA A 170 21.83 32.74 13.61
N VAL A 171 20.59 33.22 13.55
CA VAL A 171 19.49 32.78 14.41
C VAL A 171 19.17 31.29 14.18
N SER A 172 19.17 30.83 12.93
CA SER A 172 18.97 29.42 12.58
C SER A 172 20.00 28.50 13.24
N ARG A 173 21.27 28.90 13.27
CA ARG A 173 22.35 28.16 13.96
C ARG A 173 22.18 28.17 15.47
N CYS A 174 21.85 29.32 16.04
CA CYS A 174 21.69 29.51 17.49
C CYS A 174 20.61 28.57 18.07
N TYR A 175 19.48 28.42 17.39
CA TYR A 175 18.34 27.57 17.84
C TYR A 175 18.31 26.19 17.23
N ALA A 176 19.29 25.77 16.44
CA ALA A 176 19.39 24.49 15.76
C ALA A 176 18.11 24.12 14.92
N VAL A 177 17.52 25.14 14.27
CA VAL A 177 16.34 24.96 13.40
C VAL A 177 16.66 25.43 11.97
N SER A 178 15.90 24.95 10.98
CA SER A 178 16.13 25.35 9.59
C SER A 178 15.84 26.85 9.36
N ARG A 179 16.52 27.45 8.38
CA ARG A 179 16.25 28.84 7.96
C ARG A 179 14.80 29.08 7.59
N ALA A 180 14.16 28.08 6.91
CA ALA A 180 12.74 28.13 6.57
C ALA A 180 11.85 28.22 7.83
N ASN A 181 12.20 27.52 8.91
CA ASN A 181 11.47 27.62 10.17
C ASN A 181 11.59 29.04 10.78
N ILE A 182 12.78 29.64 10.78
CA ILE A 182 12.98 31.02 11.25
C ILE A 182 12.14 32.00 10.43
N ILE A 183 12.12 31.86 9.10
CA ILE A 183 11.31 32.71 8.22
C ILE A 183 9.82 32.55 8.52
N ASN A 184 9.36 31.32 8.74
CA ASN A 184 7.95 31.05 9.09
C ASN A 184 7.58 31.67 10.45
N ILE A 185 8.47 31.60 11.46
CA ILE A 185 8.27 32.27 12.76
C ILE A 185 8.17 33.79 12.57
N ARG A 186 9.05 34.40 11.79
CA ARG A 186 8.99 35.84 11.47
C ARG A 186 7.65 36.23 10.82
N ASN A 187 7.23 35.46 9.82
CA ASN A 187 6.01 35.75 9.06
C ASN A 187 4.72 35.51 9.87
N SER A 188 4.75 34.64 10.89
CA SER A 188 3.59 34.38 11.76
C SER A 188 3.25 35.57 12.71
N VAL A 189 4.06 36.57 12.79
CA VAL A 189 3.83 37.80 13.58
C VAL A 189 3.35 38.97 12.71
N LEU A 190 3.49 38.81 11.37
CA LEU A 190 3.07 39.84 10.40
C LEU A 190 1.63 39.66 9.90
N ASN A 191 1.00 38.53 10.29
CA ASN A 191 -0.41 38.21 10.07
C ASN A 191 -1.17 38.14 11.39
#